data_fbd38b168abec38f32fa02a493fab0fa
#
_entry.id   fbd38b168abec38f32fa02a493fab0fa
#
_cell.length_a   1.000
_cell.length_b   1.000
_cell.length_c   1.000
_cell.angle_alpha   90.00
_cell.angle_beta   90.00
_cell.angle_gamma   90.00
#
_symmetry.space_group_name_H-M   'P 1'
#
loop_
_entity.id
_entity.type
_entity.pdbx_description
1 polymer ?
#
loop_
_entity_poly.entity_id
_entity_poly.type
_entity_poly.pdbx_seq_one_letter_code
_entity_poly.pdbx_strand_id
1 'polypeptide(L)'
;MAGRPVLRKMKRDIEEMGGFEKIIEKIEQGASIAGIAEKELGVSRKFLSWHLNSDPTMKKALAEARIARGDRYAQDALEIADNLPLETNAISKGREQIRIRQFLASADNPNRYGKQQAQVNISLGDLHISALKKTSPTIDITPDEDRD
;
A
#
# COMPACT_ATOMS: atom_id res chain seq x y z
N MET A 1 25.89 -27.79 17.09
CA MET A 1 24.92 -27.42 16.04
C MET A 1 25.65 -26.71 14.92
N ALA A 2 25.70 -27.31 13.76
CA ALA A 2 26.24 -26.64 12.58
C ALA A 2 25.37 -25.42 12.28
N GLY A 3 25.83 -24.25 12.68
CA GLY A 3 25.12 -23.00 12.41
C GLY A 3 24.96 -22.85 10.91
N ARG A 4 23.77 -22.48 10.46
CA ARG A 4 23.33 -22.36 9.07
C ARG A 4 24.38 -21.60 8.25
N PRO A 5 25.19 -22.25 7.42
CA PRO A 5 26.33 -21.61 6.72
C PRO A 5 25.85 -20.49 5.80
N VAL A 6 24.68 -20.65 5.21
CA VAL A 6 24.04 -19.64 4.35
C VAL A 6 23.72 -18.35 5.13
N LEU A 7 23.24 -18.47 6.37
CA LEU A 7 22.94 -17.31 7.21
C LEU A 7 24.20 -16.54 7.60
N ARG A 8 25.28 -17.25 7.94
CA ARG A 8 26.56 -16.63 8.29
C ARG A 8 27.17 -15.91 7.09
N LYS A 9 27.12 -16.54 5.92
CA LYS A 9 27.60 -15.92 4.67
C LYS A 9 26.79 -14.65 4.39
N MET A 10 25.46 -14.74 4.37
CA MET A 10 24.60 -13.60 4.10
C MET A 10 24.85 -12.43 5.07
N LYS A 11 24.99 -12.71 6.37
CA LYS A 11 25.30 -11.65 7.37
C LYS A 11 26.63 -10.96 7.08
N ARG A 12 27.67 -11.72 6.73
CA ARG A 12 28.95 -11.15 6.35
C ARG A 12 28.84 -10.32 5.08
N ASP A 13 28.16 -10.83 4.06
CA ASP A 13 27.97 -10.13 2.79
C ASP A 13 27.16 -8.82 3.00
N ILE A 14 26.21 -8.80 3.94
CA ILE A 14 25.48 -7.58 4.35
C ILE A 14 26.44 -6.58 5.04
N GLU A 15 27.29 -7.04 5.95
CA GLU A 15 28.30 -6.19 6.61
C GLU A 15 29.27 -5.58 5.60
N GLU A 16 29.77 -6.41 4.65
CA GLU A 16 30.67 -5.96 3.58
C GLU A 16 30.02 -4.94 2.64
N MET A 17 28.71 -5.02 2.44
CA MET A 17 27.93 -4.08 1.65
C MET A 17 27.71 -2.71 2.33
N GLY A 18 27.98 -2.60 3.63
CA GLY A 18 27.75 -1.40 4.44
C GLY A 18 26.66 -1.55 5.50
N GLY A 19 26.31 -2.80 5.84
CA GLY A 19 25.35 -3.11 6.90
C GLY A 19 23.89 -3.07 6.46
N PHE A 20 23.03 -3.21 7.46
CA PHE A 20 21.58 -3.22 7.27
C PHE A 20 21.07 -1.89 6.73
N GLU A 21 21.63 -0.77 7.19
CA GLU A 21 21.24 0.57 6.74
C GLU A 21 21.38 0.73 5.22
N LYS A 22 22.39 0.09 4.64
CA LYS A 22 22.58 0.14 3.18
C LYS A 22 21.51 -0.61 2.41
N ILE A 23 20.98 -1.70 2.97
CA ILE A 23 19.82 -2.41 2.41
C ILE A 23 18.58 -1.52 2.46
N ILE A 24 18.35 -0.85 3.57
CA ILE A 24 17.23 0.07 3.75
C ILE A 24 17.32 1.22 2.74
N GLU A 25 18.46 1.87 2.63
CA GLU A 25 18.70 2.94 1.63
C GLU A 25 18.39 2.49 0.20
N LYS A 26 18.85 1.29 -0.19
CA LYS A 26 18.55 0.75 -1.52
C LYS A 26 17.06 0.52 -1.75
N ILE A 27 16.33 0.06 -0.72
CA ILE A 27 14.88 -0.12 -0.80
C ILE A 27 14.17 1.22 -0.96
N GLU A 28 14.55 2.24 -0.21
CA GLU A 28 14.05 3.61 -0.35
C GLU A 28 14.30 4.17 -1.76
N GLN A 29 15.45 3.84 -2.34
CA GLN A 29 15.82 4.21 -3.70
C GLN A 29 15.09 3.41 -4.80
N GLY A 30 14.23 2.49 -4.43
CA GLY A 30 13.40 1.72 -5.35
C GLY A 30 13.87 0.30 -5.64
N ALA A 31 14.96 -0.17 -5.02
CA ALA A 31 15.39 -1.56 -5.18
C ALA A 31 14.37 -2.54 -4.58
N SER A 32 14.15 -3.66 -5.24
CA SER A 32 13.32 -4.73 -4.72
C SER A 32 14.12 -5.66 -3.80
N ILE A 33 13.45 -6.22 -2.78
CA ILE A 33 14.06 -7.23 -1.90
C ILE A 33 14.53 -8.44 -2.73
N ALA A 34 13.82 -8.82 -3.79
CA ALA A 34 14.23 -9.89 -4.69
C ALA A 34 15.55 -9.56 -5.40
N GLY A 35 15.66 -8.34 -5.93
CA GLY A 35 16.88 -7.90 -6.61
C GLY A 35 18.11 -7.89 -5.69
N ILE A 36 17.97 -7.36 -4.47
CA ILE A 36 19.04 -7.36 -3.47
C ILE A 36 19.40 -8.79 -3.08
N ALA A 37 18.41 -9.64 -2.80
CA ALA A 37 18.65 -11.03 -2.39
C ALA A 37 19.38 -11.83 -3.45
N GLU A 38 18.88 -11.82 -4.68
CA GLU A 38 19.34 -12.71 -5.74
C GLU A 38 20.62 -12.20 -6.42
N LYS A 39 20.70 -10.89 -6.69
CA LYS A 39 21.82 -10.31 -7.45
C LYS A 39 23.02 -9.92 -6.59
N GLU A 40 22.78 -9.47 -5.36
CA GLU A 40 23.85 -8.95 -4.50
C GLU A 40 24.27 -9.95 -3.42
N LEU A 41 23.32 -10.67 -2.81
CA LEU A 41 23.61 -11.59 -1.70
C LEU A 41 23.61 -13.07 -2.10
N GLY A 42 23.16 -13.42 -3.31
CA GLY A 42 23.08 -14.80 -3.77
C GLY A 42 22.18 -15.69 -2.91
N VAL A 43 21.13 -15.12 -2.30
CA VAL A 43 20.14 -15.84 -1.47
C VAL A 43 18.74 -15.67 -2.04
N SER A 44 17.83 -16.55 -1.62
CA SER A 44 16.43 -16.39 -2.07
C SER A 44 15.76 -15.17 -1.43
N ARG A 45 14.85 -14.53 -2.17
CA ARG A 45 13.99 -13.45 -1.66
C ARG A 45 13.33 -13.82 -0.32
N LYS A 46 12.81 -15.06 -0.21
CA LYS A 46 12.14 -15.53 1.00
C LYS A 46 13.07 -15.52 2.20
N PHE A 47 14.32 -15.93 2.01
CA PHE A 47 15.31 -16.02 3.08
C PHE A 47 15.72 -14.63 3.58
N LEU A 48 16.00 -13.69 2.68
CA LEU A 48 16.28 -12.30 3.06
C LEU A 48 15.08 -11.65 3.72
N SER A 49 13.88 -11.80 3.16
CA SER A 49 12.65 -11.26 3.75
C SER A 49 12.38 -11.82 5.15
N TRP A 50 12.60 -13.10 5.37
CA TRP A 50 12.50 -13.71 6.70
C TRP A 50 13.49 -13.08 7.68
N HIS A 51 14.74 -12.89 7.25
CA HIS A 51 15.77 -12.29 8.09
C HIS A 51 15.45 -10.85 8.48
N LEU A 52 15.04 -10.02 7.52
CA LEU A 52 14.65 -8.63 7.75
C LEU A 52 13.43 -8.48 8.66
N ASN A 53 12.54 -9.46 8.68
CA ASN A 53 11.35 -9.46 9.54
C ASN A 53 11.55 -10.20 10.88
N SER A 54 12.70 -10.83 11.11
CA SER A 54 12.99 -11.56 12.34
C SER A 54 13.33 -10.66 13.53
N ASP A 55 13.82 -9.45 13.25
CA ASP A 55 14.15 -8.45 14.26
C ASP A 55 13.14 -7.30 14.20
N PRO A 56 12.54 -6.88 15.34
CA PRO A 56 11.55 -5.80 15.38
C PRO A 56 12.07 -4.46 14.84
N THR A 57 13.34 -4.15 15.10
CA THR A 57 13.97 -2.90 14.64
C THR A 57 14.13 -2.89 13.12
N MET A 58 14.63 -3.99 12.56
CA MET A 58 14.75 -4.17 11.11
C MET A 58 13.39 -4.14 10.42
N LYS A 59 12.40 -4.81 11.01
CA LYS A 59 11.03 -4.82 10.50
C LYS A 59 10.41 -3.42 10.45
N LYS A 60 10.64 -2.60 11.49
CA LYS A 60 10.17 -1.21 11.53
C LYS A 60 10.85 -0.37 10.46
N ALA A 61 12.17 -0.41 10.38
CA ALA A 61 12.94 0.32 9.38
C ALA A 61 12.54 -0.09 7.94
N LEU A 62 12.28 -1.37 7.69
CA LEU A 62 11.79 -1.85 6.40
C LEU A 62 10.40 -1.27 6.06
N ALA A 63 9.50 -1.16 7.04
CA ALA A 63 8.18 -0.56 6.84
C ALA A 63 8.30 0.94 6.51
N GLU A 64 9.15 1.68 7.21
CA GLU A 64 9.43 3.10 6.95
C GLU A 64 10.06 3.29 5.56
N ALA A 65 11.01 2.46 5.17
CA ALA A 65 11.62 2.48 3.85
C ALA A 65 10.61 2.25 2.70
N ARG A 66 9.63 1.37 2.91
CA ARG A 66 8.54 1.17 1.94
C ARG A 66 7.65 2.39 1.81
N ILE A 67 7.34 3.07 2.91
CA ILE A 67 6.57 4.31 2.89
C ILE A 67 7.32 5.39 2.11
N ALA A 68 8.60 5.59 2.39
CA ALA A 68 9.46 6.53 1.67
C ALA A 68 9.55 6.21 0.17
N ARG A 69 9.67 4.92 -0.18
CA ARG A 69 9.64 4.45 -1.57
C ARG A 69 8.31 4.74 -2.25
N GLY A 70 7.19 4.59 -1.55
CA GLY A 70 5.85 4.95 -2.06
C GLY A 70 5.76 6.43 -2.41
N ASP A 71 6.28 7.31 -1.56
CA ASP A 71 6.34 8.75 -1.83
C ASP A 71 7.21 9.06 -3.06
N ARG A 72 8.33 8.37 -3.22
CA ARG A 72 9.19 8.49 -4.41
C ARG A 72 8.47 8.06 -5.69
N TYR A 73 7.76 6.94 -5.69
CA TYR A 73 7.00 6.52 -6.86
C TYR A 73 5.93 7.52 -7.26
N ALA A 74 5.31 8.19 -6.29
CA ALA A 74 4.35 9.25 -6.57
C ALA A 74 5.02 10.48 -7.22
N GLN A 75 6.21 10.87 -6.76
CA GLN A 75 7.00 11.93 -7.38
C GLN A 75 7.46 11.57 -8.79
N ASP A 76 8.00 10.35 -8.98
CA ASP A 76 8.41 9.87 -10.32
C ASP A 76 7.22 9.89 -11.31
N ALA A 77 6.01 9.56 -10.85
CA ALA A 77 4.81 9.64 -11.70
C ALA A 77 4.51 11.08 -12.15
N LEU A 78 4.68 12.04 -11.25
CA LEU A 78 4.50 13.46 -11.53
C LEU A 78 5.56 13.97 -12.51
N GLU A 79 6.83 13.64 -12.28
CA GLU A 79 7.93 14.02 -13.18
C GLU A 79 7.73 13.47 -14.59
N ILE A 80 7.26 12.23 -14.73
CA ILE A 80 6.94 11.65 -16.03
C ILE A 80 5.81 12.44 -16.71
N ALA A 81 4.76 12.80 -15.96
CA ALA A 81 3.65 13.55 -16.50
C ALA A 81 4.08 14.93 -17.00
N ASP A 82 4.92 15.64 -16.22
CA ASP A 82 5.38 16.98 -16.52
C ASP A 82 6.35 17.02 -17.72
N ASN A 83 7.13 15.97 -17.91
CA ASN A 83 8.14 15.87 -18.97
C ASN A 83 7.68 15.02 -20.17
N LEU A 84 6.39 14.71 -20.30
CA LEU A 84 5.88 13.83 -21.34
C LEU A 84 5.94 14.50 -22.71
N PRO A 85 6.66 13.95 -23.72
CA PRO A 85 6.64 14.47 -25.08
C PRO A 85 5.24 14.37 -25.70
N LEU A 86 4.91 15.29 -26.60
CA LEU A 86 3.59 15.35 -27.25
C LEU A 86 3.36 14.29 -28.35
N GLU A 87 4.30 13.36 -28.53
CA GLU A 87 4.19 12.28 -29.49
C GLU A 87 3.24 11.17 -28.99
N THR A 88 2.38 10.66 -29.86
CA THR A 88 1.35 9.68 -29.51
C THR A 88 1.91 8.43 -28.82
N ASN A 89 3.02 7.89 -29.31
CA ASN A 89 3.67 6.71 -28.72
C ASN A 89 4.28 7.01 -27.35
N ALA A 90 4.86 8.20 -27.17
CA ALA A 90 5.40 8.66 -25.90
C ALA A 90 4.29 8.86 -24.87
N ILE A 91 3.15 9.42 -25.27
CA ILE A 91 1.97 9.61 -24.42
C ILE A 91 1.44 8.25 -23.92
N SER A 92 1.30 7.27 -24.80
CA SER A 92 0.81 5.93 -24.43
C SER A 92 1.76 5.23 -23.43
N LYS A 93 3.06 5.25 -23.72
CA LYS A 93 4.08 4.70 -22.82
C LYS A 93 4.11 5.43 -21.47
N GLY A 94 4.04 6.76 -21.48
CA GLY A 94 4.05 7.58 -20.29
C GLY A 94 2.83 7.30 -19.39
N ARG A 95 1.64 7.15 -19.96
CA ARG A 95 0.44 6.76 -19.21
C ARG A 95 0.60 5.44 -18.48
N GLU A 96 1.15 4.43 -19.14
CA GLU A 96 1.40 3.13 -18.50
C GLU A 96 2.46 3.24 -17.40
N GLN A 97 3.53 4.01 -17.60
CA GLN A 97 4.54 4.25 -16.59
C GLN A 97 3.97 4.96 -15.35
N ILE A 98 3.15 5.99 -15.55
CA ILE A 98 2.45 6.71 -14.48
C ILE A 98 1.53 5.76 -13.72
N ARG A 99 0.72 4.96 -14.43
CA ARG A 99 -0.21 4.00 -13.83
C ARG A 99 0.49 2.97 -12.95
N ILE A 100 1.60 2.42 -13.43
CA ILE A 100 2.41 1.45 -12.67
C ILE A 100 2.96 2.12 -11.40
N ARG A 101 3.49 3.34 -11.48
CA ARG A 101 4.03 4.05 -10.31
C ARG A 101 2.96 4.42 -9.30
N GLN A 102 1.78 4.84 -9.75
CA GLN A 102 0.64 5.09 -8.88
C GLN A 102 0.20 3.81 -8.14
N PHE A 103 0.19 2.68 -8.84
CA PHE A 103 -0.09 1.38 -8.22
C PHE A 103 0.96 1.03 -7.16
N LEU A 104 2.25 1.17 -7.47
CA LEU A 104 3.34 0.90 -6.54
C LEU A 104 3.32 1.86 -5.33
N ALA A 105 3.04 3.15 -5.54
CA ALA A 105 2.88 4.11 -4.47
C ALA A 105 1.74 3.72 -3.52
N SER A 106 0.61 3.29 -4.05
CA SER A 106 -0.53 2.84 -3.25
C SER A 106 -0.27 1.54 -2.50
N ALA A 107 0.54 0.64 -3.05
CA ALA A 107 0.93 -0.60 -2.40
C ALA A 107 1.92 -0.39 -1.25
N ASP A 108 2.87 0.54 -1.42
CA ASP A 108 3.91 0.83 -0.43
C ASP A 108 3.45 1.81 0.67
N ASN A 109 2.59 2.76 0.33
CA ASN A 109 2.00 3.73 1.27
C ASN A 109 0.49 3.84 1.07
N PRO A 110 -0.28 2.81 1.48
CA PRO A 110 -1.72 2.78 1.28
C PRO A 110 -2.47 3.86 2.06
N ASN A 111 -1.93 4.33 3.17
CA ASN A 111 -2.56 5.38 3.98
C ASN A 111 -2.61 6.73 3.24
N ARG A 112 -1.63 7.02 2.39
CA ARG A 112 -1.54 8.27 1.65
C ARG A 112 -2.07 8.14 0.22
N TYR A 113 -1.77 7.04 -0.46
CA TYR A 113 -2.05 6.85 -1.89
C TYR A 113 -3.06 5.74 -2.18
N GLY A 114 -3.46 4.97 -1.16
CA GLY A 114 -4.51 3.96 -1.30
C GLY A 114 -5.85 4.62 -1.66
N LYS A 115 -6.67 3.92 -2.42
CA LYS A 115 -8.06 4.33 -2.61
C LYS A 115 -8.73 4.30 -1.23
N GLN A 116 -9.05 5.44 -0.68
CA GLN A 116 -9.96 5.52 0.44
C GLN A 116 -11.31 4.97 -0.05
N GLN A 117 -11.57 3.71 0.27
CA GLN A 117 -12.94 3.24 0.27
C GLN A 117 -13.62 4.06 1.38
N ALA A 118 -14.44 5.01 0.97
CA ALA A 118 -15.40 5.60 1.88
C ALA A 118 -16.19 4.41 2.43
N GLN A 119 -15.89 4.00 3.65
CA GLN A 119 -16.74 3.09 4.39
C GLN A 119 -17.99 3.89 4.72
N VAL A 120 -18.92 3.87 3.78
CA VAL A 120 -20.30 4.26 4.07
C VAL A 120 -20.84 3.12 4.95
N ASN A 121 -20.65 3.22 6.25
CA ASN A 121 -21.36 2.40 7.23
C ASN A 121 -22.83 2.81 7.18
N ILE A 122 -23.52 2.38 6.13
CA ILE A 122 -24.98 2.45 6.09
C ILE A 122 -25.44 1.30 6.99
N SER A 123 -25.76 1.62 8.23
CA SER A 123 -26.48 0.68 9.08
C SER A 123 -27.82 0.39 8.39
N LEU A 124 -28.01 -0.84 7.92
CA LEU A 124 -29.27 -1.30 7.36
C LEU A 124 -30.44 -1.05 8.33
N GLY A 125 -30.16 -1.03 9.64
CA GLY A 125 -31.11 -0.65 10.68
C GLY A 125 -31.57 0.81 10.58
N ASP A 126 -30.66 1.75 10.34
CA ASP A 126 -30.98 3.18 10.24
C ASP A 126 -31.81 3.48 8.97
N LEU A 127 -31.50 2.79 7.86
CA LEU A 127 -32.28 2.86 6.63
C LEU A 127 -33.70 2.29 6.84
N HIS A 128 -33.83 1.18 7.56
CA HIS A 128 -35.10 0.55 7.82
C HIS A 128 -35.99 1.43 8.72
N ILE A 129 -35.44 1.99 9.79
CA ILE A 129 -36.15 2.92 10.69
C ILE A 129 -36.54 4.20 9.94
N SER A 130 -35.68 4.75 9.10
CA SER A 130 -35.98 5.95 8.31
C SER A 130 -37.08 5.68 7.28
N ALA A 131 -37.12 4.51 6.66
CA ALA A 131 -38.17 4.09 5.74
C ALA A 131 -39.52 3.92 6.48
N LEU A 132 -39.52 3.27 7.63
CA LEU A 132 -40.73 3.09 8.45
C LEU A 132 -41.33 4.41 8.93
N LYS A 133 -40.48 5.39 9.30
CA LYS A 133 -40.96 6.73 9.68
C LYS A 133 -41.61 7.50 8.52
N LYS A 134 -41.20 7.24 7.28
CA LYS A 134 -41.78 7.87 6.08
C LYS A 134 -43.07 7.21 5.60
N THR A 135 -43.32 5.95 5.96
CA THR A 135 -44.46 5.16 5.49
C THR A 135 -45.55 4.97 6.52
N SER A 136 -45.45 5.55 7.73
CA SER A 136 -46.52 5.52 8.70
C SER A 136 -47.61 6.53 8.26
N PRO A 137 -48.72 6.09 7.65
CA PRO A 137 -49.86 6.99 7.44
C PRO A 137 -50.41 7.33 8.84
N THR A 138 -50.56 8.61 9.11
CA THR A 138 -51.35 9.07 10.26
C THR A 138 -52.78 8.66 9.99
N ILE A 139 -53.24 7.58 10.59
CA ILE A 139 -54.65 7.23 10.58
C ILE A 139 -55.27 8.14 11.62
N ASP A 140 -55.92 9.19 11.12
CA ASP A 140 -56.76 10.07 11.94
C ASP A 140 -58.04 9.31 12.25
N ILE A 141 -58.11 8.71 13.45
CA ILE A 141 -59.33 8.11 13.97
C ILE A 141 -60.08 9.21 14.68
N THR A 142 -60.81 10.00 13.92
CA THR A 142 -61.88 10.84 14.51
C THR A 142 -63.01 9.91 14.91
N PRO A 143 -63.43 9.92 16.19
CA PRO A 143 -64.63 9.19 16.56
C PRO A 143 -65.81 9.87 15.90
N ASP A 144 -66.60 9.10 15.16
CA ASP A 144 -67.87 9.53 14.61
C ASP A 144 -68.87 9.65 15.81
N GLU A 145 -68.96 10.84 16.41
CA GLU A 145 -70.07 11.17 17.27
C GLU A 145 -71.23 11.69 16.40
N ASP A 146 -72.36 11.09 16.62
CA ASP A 146 -73.66 11.39 16.13
C ASP A 146 -74.22 10.54 14.99
N ARG A 147 -74.95 9.50 15.44
CA ARG A 147 -76.21 9.07 14.78
C ARG A 147 -77.16 8.61 15.83
N ASP A 148 -78.07 9.56 16.15
CA ASP A 148 -79.43 9.23 16.59
C ASP A 148 -80.28 8.68 15.46
#